data_eac0483f318ad0c989827257168fb63b
#
_entry.id   eac0483f318ad0c989827257168fb63b
#
_cell.length_a   1.000
_cell.length_b   1.000
_cell.length_c   1.000
_cell.angle_alpha   90.00
_cell.angle_beta   90.00
_cell.angle_gamma   90.00
#
_symmetry.space_group_name_H-M   'P 1'
#
loop_
_entity.id
_entity.type
_entity.pdbx_description
1 polymer ?
#
loop_
_entity_poly.entity_id
_entity_poly.type
_entity_poly.pdbx_seq_one_letter_code
_entity_poly.pdbx_strand_id
1 'polypeptide(L)'
;VLGEVEEKRFWQELPRLREQCGDRAVLRAIHYFEENARTLAQRNALAAGDFAAFARLAEKSGHSSFECCQNVYCASSPKHQGLSAALAISQSILAGTGGAWRMQGGGFAGTIQAFVPDALVKRYCAAMEALFGPGCCYLLSLREQGTVRVM
;
A
#
# COMPACT_ATOMS: atom_id res chain seq x y z
N VAL A 1 -11.03 21.43 -2.68
CA VAL A 1 -10.29 20.14 -2.78
C VAL A 1 -10.94 19.10 -1.89
N LEU A 2 -10.65 17.80 -2.13
CA LEU A 2 -11.32 16.71 -1.41
C LEU A 2 -11.15 16.78 0.13
N GLY A 3 -10.00 17.28 0.61
CA GLY A 3 -9.76 17.48 2.04
C GLY A 3 -10.63 18.54 2.73
N GLU A 4 -11.35 19.33 1.98
CA GLU A 4 -12.30 20.33 2.49
C GLU A 4 -13.75 19.81 2.53
N VAL A 5 -13.96 18.59 2.04
CA VAL A 5 -15.28 17.95 1.99
C VAL A 5 -15.46 17.08 3.22
N GLU A 6 -16.57 17.29 3.93
CA GLU A 6 -16.95 16.41 5.02
C GLU A 6 -17.25 15.00 4.50
N GLU A 7 -16.64 13.96 5.08
CA GLU A 7 -16.78 12.58 4.66
C GLU A 7 -18.24 12.13 4.59
N LYS A 8 -19.04 12.50 5.61
CA LYS A 8 -20.49 12.20 5.64
C LYS A 8 -21.21 12.72 4.41
N ARG A 9 -20.89 13.95 3.99
CA ARG A 9 -21.47 14.56 2.79
C ARG A 9 -21.05 13.82 1.52
N PHE A 10 -19.80 13.39 1.44
CA PHE A 10 -19.33 12.58 0.32
C PHE A 10 -20.17 11.30 0.15
N TRP A 11 -20.39 10.56 1.25
CA TRP A 11 -21.17 9.33 1.21
C TRP A 11 -22.65 9.56 0.85
N GLN A 12 -23.25 10.66 1.29
CA GLN A 12 -24.62 11.02 0.95
C GLN A 12 -24.79 11.37 -0.54
N GLU A 13 -23.80 12.04 -1.12
CA GLU A 13 -23.81 12.47 -2.52
C GLU A 13 -23.24 11.41 -3.50
N LEU A 14 -22.85 10.26 -3.01
CA LEU A 14 -22.12 9.24 -3.78
C LEU A 14 -22.81 8.85 -5.11
N PRO A 15 -24.13 8.59 -5.17
CA PRO A 15 -24.79 8.27 -6.44
C PRO A 15 -24.66 9.38 -7.49
N ARG A 16 -24.83 10.63 -7.07
CA ARG A 16 -24.69 11.81 -7.91
C ARG A 16 -23.25 12.02 -8.38
N LEU A 17 -22.29 11.88 -7.46
CA LEU A 17 -20.87 11.99 -7.80
C LEU A 17 -20.45 10.92 -8.80
N ARG A 18 -20.94 9.68 -8.64
CA ARG A 18 -20.68 8.60 -9.58
C ARG A 18 -21.18 8.93 -10.98
N GLU A 19 -22.40 9.47 -11.10
CA GLU A 19 -22.98 9.88 -12.38
C GLU A 19 -22.20 11.02 -13.05
N GLN A 20 -21.76 12.00 -12.25
CA GLN A 20 -21.06 13.20 -12.77
C GLN A 20 -19.58 12.98 -13.05
N CYS A 21 -18.89 12.20 -12.21
CA CYS A 21 -17.43 12.08 -12.23
C CYS A 21 -16.94 10.69 -12.68
N GLY A 22 -17.84 9.71 -12.73
CA GLY A 22 -17.54 8.32 -13.08
C GLY A 22 -16.92 7.51 -11.94
N ASP A 23 -16.92 6.18 -12.10
CA ASP A 23 -16.52 5.21 -11.10
C ASP A 23 -15.09 5.41 -10.59
N ARG A 24 -14.16 5.70 -11.50
CA ARG A 24 -12.74 5.84 -11.14
C ARG A 24 -12.45 7.01 -10.20
N ALA A 25 -13.15 8.13 -10.38
CA ALA A 25 -13.00 9.29 -9.50
C ALA A 25 -13.57 8.98 -8.10
N VAL A 26 -14.72 8.32 -8.07
CA VAL A 26 -15.38 7.89 -6.83
C VAL A 26 -14.51 6.89 -6.06
N LEU A 27 -13.96 5.87 -6.70
CA LEU A 27 -13.07 4.90 -6.07
C LEU A 27 -11.86 5.59 -5.42
N ARG A 28 -11.23 6.54 -6.09
CA ARG A 28 -10.11 7.31 -5.54
C ARG A 28 -10.50 8.16 -4.33
N ALA A 29 -11.70 8.72 -4.35
CA ALA A 29 -12.21 9.48 -3.21
C ALA A 29 -12.52 8.57 -2.01
N ILE A 30 -13.07 7.38 -2.24
CA ILE A 30 -13.24 6.34 -1.21
C ILE A 30 -11.89 6.00 -0.58
N HIS A 31 -10.90 5.68 -1.42
CA HIS A 31 -9.54 5.41 -0.93
C HIS A 31 -9.00 6.55 -0.07
N TYR A 32 -9.18 7.79 -0.50
CA TYR A 32 -8.71 8.97 0.23
C TYR A 32 -9.27 9.04 1.66
N PHE A 33 -10.59 8.92 1.84
CA PHE A 33 -11.21 9.00 3.17
C PHE A 33 -10.80 7.83 4.05
N GLU A 34 -10.86 6.61 3.53
CA GLU A 34 -10.45 5.41 4.26
C GLU A 34 -8.96 5.42 4.63
N GLU A 35 -8.08 5.89 3.73
CA GLU A 35 -6.65 5.92 3.97
C GLU A 35 -6.26 6.94 5.04
N ASN A 36 -6.95 8.08 5.11
CA ASN A 36 -6.76 9.04 6.20
C ASN A 36 -7.05 8.41 7.58
N ALA A 37 -8.18 7.72 7.71
CA ALA A 37 -8.53 7.01 8.95
C ALA A 37 -7.52 5.88 9.23
N ARG A 38 -7.11 5.13 8.21
CA ARG A 38 -6.16 4.03 8.32
C ARG A 38 -4.76 4.49 8.73
N THR A 39 -4.30 5.63 8.22
CA THR A 39 -3.00 6.24 8.60
C THR A 39 -2.97 6.60 10.08
N LEU A 40 -4.06 7.17 10.61
CA LEU A 40 -4.16 7.45 12.05
C LEU A 40 -4.17 6.17 12.88
N ALA A 41 -4.88 5.13 12.42
CA ALA A 41 -4.90 3.83 13.08
C ALA A 41 -3.51 3.16 13.06
N GLN A 42 -2.76 3.24 11.95
CA GLN A 42 -1.38 2.75 11.86
C GLN A 42 -0.47 3.47 12.84
N ARG A 43 -0.54 4.80 12.93
CA ARG A 43 0.23 5.57 13.90
C ARG A 43 -0.07 5.14 15.33
N ASN A 44 -1.34 4.96 15.67
CA ASN A 44 -1.75 4.56 17.01
C ASN A 44 -1.29 3.12 17.34
N ALA A 45 -1.35 2.20 16.37
CA ALA A 45 -0.85 0.84 16.52
C ALA A 45 0.68 0.84 16.81
N LEU A 46 1.45 1.62 16.06
CA LEU A 46 2.89 1.78 16.31
C LEU A 46 3.18 2.39 17.67
N ALA A 47 2.46 3.43 18.08
CA ALA A 47 2.62 4.07 19.39
C ALA A 47 2.30 3.11 20.55
N ALA A 48 1.40 2.14 20.32
CA ALA A 48 1.06 1.10 21.29
C ALA A 48 1.99 -0.13 21.23
N GLY A 49 2.93 -0.18 20.29
CA GLY A 49 3.78 -1.36 20.04
C GLY A 49 3.03 -2.55 19.42
N ASP A 50 1.81 -2.33 18.89
CA ASP A 50 1.00 -3.38 18.25
C ASP A 50 1.37 -3.51 16.78
N PHE A 51 2.48 -4.20 16.52
CA PHE A 51 2.95 -4.49 15.16
C PHE A 51 1.98 -5.37 14.37
N ALA A 52 1.22 -6.23 15.04
CA ALA A 52 0.23 -7.08 14.37
C ALA A 52 -0.94 -6.24 13.81
N ALA A 53 -1.42 -5.26 14.57
CA ALA A 53 -2.42 -4.31 14.07
C ALA A 53 -1.84 -3.43 12.94
N PHE A 54 -0.61 -2.94 13.10
CA PHE A 54 0.07 -2.18 12.06
C PHE A 54 0.18 -2.96 10.75
N ALA A 55 0.66 -4.22 10.79
CA ALA A 55 0.80 -5.07 9.62
C ALA A 55 -0.55 -5.29 8.90
N ARG A 56 -1.59 -5.63 9.64
CA ARG A 56 -2.96 -5.76 9.07
C ARG A 56 -3.45 -4.48 8.40
N LEU A 57 -3.15 -3.32 8.99
CA LEU A 57 -3.53 -2.03 8.41
C LEU A 57 -2.71 -1.70 7.16
N ALA A 58 -1.43 -2.08 7.12
CA ALA A 58 -0.58 -1.93 5.94
C ALA A 58 -1.08 -2.79 4.77
N GLU A 59 -1.48 -4.03 5.01
CA GLU A 59 -2.12 -4.88 3.99
C GLU A 59 -3.44 -4.29 3.49
N LYS A 60 -4.31 -3.84 4.40
CA LYS A 60 -5.58 -3.17 4.01
C LYS A 60 -5.33 -1.93 3.15
N SER A 61 -4.29 -1.15 3.46
CA SER A 61 -3.87 -0.01 2.64
C SER A 61 -3.44 -0.46 1.24
N GLY A 62 -2.68 -1.55 1.15
CA GLY A 62 -2.28 -2.14 -0.13
C GLY A 62 -3.45 -2.61 -0.98
N HIS A 63 -4.42 -3.31 -0.38
CA HIS A 63 -5.64 -3.76 -1.05
C HIS A 63 -6.50 -2.58 -1.52
N SER A 64 -6.75 -1.59 -0.66
CA SER A 64 -7.49 -0.39 -1.03
C SER A 64 -6.80 0.37 -2.18
N SER A 65 -5.48 0.45 -2.18
CA SER A 65 -4.71 1.04 -3.28
C SER A 65 -4.89 0.25 -4.58
N PHE A 66 -4.82 -1.08 -4.52
CA PHE A 66 -5.03 -1.95 -5.68
C PHE A 66 -6.44 -1.79 -6.25
N GLU A 67 -7.46 -1.88 -5.40
CA GLU A 67 -8.87 -1.89 -5.82
C GLU A 67 -9.34 -0.50 -6.25
N CYS A 68 -9.06 0.52 -5.44
CA CYS A 68 -9.61 1.86 -5.61
C CYS A 68 -8.73 2.76 -6.48
N CYS A 69 -7.41 2.71 -6.33
CA CYS A 69 -6.50 3.52 -7.14
C CYS A 69 -6.15 2.84 -8.47
N GLN A 70 -6.25 1.50 -8.54
CA GLN A 70 -5.96 0.71 -9.74
C GLN A 70 -4.56 1.03 -10.32
N ASN A 71 -3.59 1.19 -9.44
CA ASN A 71 -2.26 1.74 -9.74
C ASN A 71 -1.14 0.71 -9.66
N VAL A 72 -1.46 -0.58 -9.53
CA VAL A 72 -0.50 -1.68 -9.45
C VAL A 72 -0.34 -2.46 -10.75
N TYR A 73 -1.14 -2.14 -11.75
CA TYR A 73 -1.11 -2.77 -13.06
C TYR A 73 -1.31 -1.73 -14.18
N CYS A 74 -0.91 -2.11 -15.39
CA CYS A 74 -1.08 -1.29 -16.58
C CYS A 74 -1.93 -2.05 -17.61
N ALA A 75 -3.16 -1.58 -17.89
CA ALA A 75 -4.07 -2.23 -18.81
C ALA A 75 -3.56 -2.24 -20.26
N SER A 76 -2.76 -1.24 -20.66
CA SER A 76 -2.18 -1.15 -22.00
C SER A 76 -0.96 -2.07 -22.20
N SER A 77 -0.43 -2.68 -21.13
CA SER A 77 0.75 -3.55 -21.21
C SER A 77 0.53 -4.85 -20.40
N PRO A 78 -0.35 -5.74 -20.85
CA PRO A 78 -0.75 -6.93 -20.07
C PRO A 78 0.41 -7.92 -19.81
N LYS A 79 1.48 -7.87 -20.59
CA LYS A 79 2.68 -8.69 -20.40
C LYS A 79 3.64 -8.16 -19.31
N HIS A 80 3.53 -6.89 -18.93
CA HIS A 80 4.46 -6.24 -18.00
C HIS A 80 3.73 -5.76 -16.75
N GLN A 81 3.48 -6.70 -15.83
CA GLN A 81 2.73 -6.48 -14.59
C GLN A 81 3.61 -6.72 -13.34
N GLY A 82 4.82 -6.14 -13.35
CA GLY A 82 5.84 -6.41 -12.33
C GLY A 82 5.39 -6.12 -10.91
N LEU A 83 4.67 -5.01 -10.66
CA LEU A 83 4.15 -4.68 -9.32
C LEU A 83 3.14 -5.74 -8.84
N SER A 84 2.19 -6.12 -9.69
CA SER A 84 1.20 -7.16 -9.35
C SER A 84 1.87 -8.50 -9.07
N ALA A 85 2.88 -8.88 -9.87
CA ALA A 85 3.64 -10.10 -9.64
C ALA A 85 4.40 -10.05 -8.31
N ALA A 86 5.07 -8.93 -8.01
CA ALA A 86 5.77 -8.75 -6.74
C ALA A 86 4.83 -8.82 -5.53
N LEU A 87 3.65 -8.21 -5.61
CA LEU A 87 2.64 -8.28 -4.54
C LEU A 87 2.11 -9.71 -4.36
N ALA A 88 1.86 -10.45 -5.45
CA ALA A 88 1.40 -11.84 -5.38
C ALA A 88 2.45 -12.77 -4.74
N ILE A 89 3.73 -12.62 -5.09
CA ILE A 89 4.83 -13.34 -4.46
C ILE A 89 4.95 -12.97 -2.97
N SER A 90 4.86 -11.68 -2.64
CA SER A 90 4.85 -11.24 -1.24
C SER A 90 3.74 -11.91 -0.45
N GLN A 91 2.53 -11.93 -0.97
CA GLN A 91 1.39 -12.62 -0.38
C GLN A 91 1.68 -14.10 -0.13
N SER A 92 2.22 -14.80 -1.13
CA SER A 92 2.48 -16.24 -1.02
C SER A 92 3.51 -16.60 0.06
N ILE A 93 4.41 -15.67 0.38
CA ILE A 93 5.47 -15.87 1.38
C ILE A 93 5.07 -15.35 2.76
N LEU A 94 4.39 -14.20 2.81
CA LEU A 94 4.18 -13.44 4.04
C LEU A 94 2.80 -13.61 4.68
N ALA A 95 1.81 -14.13 3.94
CA ALA A 95 0.48 -14.32 4.50
C ALA A 95 0.51 -15.23 5.73
N GLY A 96 -0.11 -14.76 6.83
CA GLY A 96 -0.15 -15.49 8.10
C GLY A 96 1.16 -15.53 8.92
N THR A 97 2.21 -14.84 8.48
CA THR A 97 3.51 -14.81 9.18
C THR A 97 3.71 -13.61 10.10
N GLY A 98 2.77 -12.68 10.13
CA GLY A 98 2.92 -11.37 10.77
C GLY A 98 3.61 -10.32 9.91
N GLY A 99 4.05 -10.68 8.69
CA GLY A 99 4.52 -9.74 7.68
C GLY A 99 3.39 -8.98 7.01
N ALA A 100 3.74 -7.96 6.22
CA ALA A 100 2.80 -7.19 5.41
C ALA A 100 3.46 -6.71 4.13
N TRP A 101 2.66 -6.39 3.13
CA TRP A 101 3.14 -5.90 1.83
C TRP A 101 2.14 -4.92 1.23
N ARG A 102 2.67 -3.98 0.48
CA ARG A 102 1.85 -2.99 -0.25
C ARG A 102 2.66 -2.36 -1.39
N MET A 103 1.97 -1.77 -2.32
CA MET A 103 2.58 -0.85 -3.27
C MET A 103 3.12 0.39 -2.54
N GLN A 104 4.26 0.89 -2.96
CA GLN A 104 4.90 2.09 -2.42
C GLN A 104 4.80 3.26 -3.39
N GLY A 105 4.44 4.44 -2.89
CA GLY A 105 4.29 5.67 -3.67
C GLY A 105 3.07 5.67 -4.59
N GLY A 106 3.19 6.29 -5.76
CA GLY A 106 2.09 6.46 -6.72
C GLY A 106 1.71 5.21 -7.53
N GLY A 107 2.50 4.17 -7.49
CA GLY A 107 2.28 2.95 -8.28
C GLY A 107 2.78 3.04 -9.72
N PHE A 108 2.17 2.28 -10.61
CA PHE A 108 2.41 2.14 -12.06
C PHE A 108 3.77 1.60 -12.50
N ALA A 109 4.88 2.06 -11.98
CA ALA A 109 6.23 1.60 -12.34
C ALA A 109 7.19 1.73 -11.16
N GLY A 110 6.67 1.73 -9.97
CA GLY A 110 7.45 1.98 -8.77
C GLY A 110 7.93 0.70 -8.09
N THR A 111 7.94 0.78 -6.81
CA THR A 111 8.38 -0.26 -5.89
C THR A 111 7.23 -0.75 -5.02
N ILE A 112 7.41 -1.92 -4.42
CA ILE A 112 6.59 -2.37 -3.30
C ILE A 112 7.36 -2.16 -2.00
N GLN A 113 6.63 -2.07 -0.90
CA GLN A 113 7.16 -2.13 0.44
C GLN A 113 6.69 -3.42 1.10
N ALA A 114 7.61 -4.15 1.72
CA ALA A 114 7.30 -5.34 2.49
C ALA A 114 7.88 -5.24 3.90
N PHE A 115 7.07 -5.61 4.87
CA PHE A 115 7.49 -5.82 6.26
C PHE A 115 7.69 -7.30 6.44
N VAL A 116 8.93 -7.74 6.46
CA VAL A 116 9.29 -9.15 6.41
C VAL A 116 9.85 -9.55 7.77
N PRO A 117 9.30 -10.60 8.43
CA PRO A 117 9.92 -11.15 9.63
C PRO A 117 11.37 -11.60 9.36
N ASP A 118 12.28 -11.32 10.29
CA ASP A 118 13.73 -11.56 10.13
C ASP A 118 14.06 -12.97 9.64
N ALA A 119 13.35 -13.96 10.18
CA ALA A 119 13.53 -15.37 9.79
C ALA A 119 13.21 -15.65 8.30
N LEU A 120 12.40 -14.80 7.66
CA LEU A 120 11.96 -14.95 6.28
C LEU A 120 12.73 -14.07 5.28
N VAL A 121 13.56 -13.12 5.74
CA VAL A 121 14.24 -12.16 4.86
C VAL A 121 15.02 -12.84 3.75
N LYS A 122 15.85 -13.82 4.06
CA LYS A 122 16.66 -14.54 3.05
C LYS A 122 15.78 -15.23 2.01
N ARG A 123 14.73 -15.93 2.45
CA ARG A 123 13.79 -16.61 1.55
C ARG A 123 13.04 -15.61 0.67
N TYR A 124 12.60 -14.51 1.25
CA TYR A 124 11.88 -13.46 0.54
C TYR A 124 12.74 -12.81 -0.54
N CYS A 125 13.95 -12.37 -0.19
CA CYS A 125 14.89 -11.80 -1.14
C CYS A 125 15.22 -12.76 -2.28
N ALA A 126 15.53 -14.02 -1.97
CA ALA A 126 15.83 -15.03 -2.99
C ALA A 126 14.66 -15.25 -3.96
N ALA A 127 13.42 -15.25 -3.48
CA ALA A 127 12.24 -15.38 -4.33
C ALA A 127 12.04 -14.16 -5.24
N MET A 128 12.25 -12.94 -4.71
CA MET A 128 12.17 -11.71 -5.50
C MET A 128 13.30 -11.62 -6.53
N GLU A 129 14.52 -11.94 -6.16
CA GLU A 129 15.67 -11.92 -7.07
C GLU A 129 15.58 -12.98 -8.18
N ALA A 130 14.97 -14.11 -7.91
CA ALA A 130 14.71 -15.14 -8.93
C ALA A 130 13.74 -14.62 -10.01
N LEU A 131 12.83 -13.69 -9.66
CA LEU A 131 11.84 -13.15 -10.59
C LEU A 131 12.30 -11.85 -11.25
N PHE A 132 12.93 -10.95 -10.48
CA PHE A 132 13.26 -9.59 -10.91
C PHE A 132 14.74 -9.33 -11.13
N GLY A 133 15.58 -10.32 -10.86
CA GLY A 133 17.04 -10.20 -10.97
C GLY A 133 17.74 -9.81 -9.66
N PRO A 134 19.04 -10.04 -9.58
CA PRO A 134 19.84 -9.78 -8.38
C PRO A 134 19.84 -8.29 -8.03
N GLY A 135 19.80 -7.98 -6.73
CA GLY A 135 19.83 -6.60 -6.22
C GLY A 135 18.50 -5.85 -6.33
N CYS A 136 17.37 -6.52 -6.62
CA CYS A 136 16.06 -5.89 -6.63
C CYS A 136 15.51 -5.61 -5.22
N CYS A 137 16.10 -6.17 -4.17
CA CYS A 137 15.69 -5.99 -2.79
C CYS A 137 16.63 -5.02 -2.07
N TYR A 138 16.04 -4.02 -1.41
CA TYR A 138 16.75 -3.08 -0.55
C TYR A 138 16.29 -3.29 0.89
N LEU A 139 17.19 -3.73 1.77
CA LEU A 139 16.92 -3.82 3.20
C LEU A 139 17.00 -2.43 3.81
N LEU A 140 15.91 -2.00 4.42
CA LEU A 140 15.80 -0.68 5.04
C LEU A 140 15.66 -0.84 6.56
N SER A 141 16.27 0.07 7.30
CA SER A 141 16.01 0.25 8.73
C SER A 141 15.31 1.59 8.96
N LEU A 142 14.41 1.63 9.95
CA LEU A 142 13.80 2.87 10.38
C LEU A 142 14.79 3.63 11.28
N ARG A 143 15.04 4.88 10.93
CA ARG A 143 15.80 5.76 11.84
C ARG A 143 14.89 6.28 12.94
N GLU A 144 15.45 6.50 14.12
CA GLU A 144 14.70 7.02 15.28
C GLU A 144 14.18 8.45 15.05
N GLN A 145 14.90 9.23 14.27
CA GLN A 145 14.58 10.64 14.02
C GLN A 145 13.86 10.81 12.68
N GLY A 146 12.69 11.43 12.71
CA GLY A 146 11.90 11.78 11.52
C GLY A 146 12.56 12.88 10.68
N THR A 147 11.76 13.59 9.89
CA THR A 147 12.23 14.73 9.09
C THR A 147 12.69 15.86 10.02
N VAL A 148 13.93 16.30 9.85
CA VAL A 148 14.52 17.43 10.59
C VAL A 148 15.02 18.48 9.61
N ARG A 149 15.02 19.74 10.05
CA ARG A 149 15.62 20.82 9.27
C ARG A 149 17.15 20.65 9.33
N VAL A 150 17.78 20.59 8.17
CA VAL A 150 19.22 20.64 8.03
C VAL A 150 19.59 22.12 7.90
N MET A 151 20.38 22.63 8.86
CA MET A 151 20.93 23.99 8.80
C MET A 151 22.21 24.02 7.99
#